data_e2dd62d5ac8966a3441094a5404a52c8
#
_entry.id   e2dd62d5ac8966a3441094a5404a52c8
#
_cell.length_a   1.000
_cell.length_b   1.000
_cell.length_c   1.000
_cell.angle_alpha   90.00
_cell.angle_beta   90.00
_cell.angle_gamma   90.00
#
_symmetry.space_group_name_H-M   'P 1'
#
loop_
_entity.id
_entity.type
_entity.pdbx_description
1 polymer ?
#
loop_
_entity_poly.entity_id
_entity_poly.type
_entity_poly.pdbx_seq_one_letter_code
_entity_poly.pdbx_strand_id
1 'polypeptide(L)'
;MVYTGRVATSRADLLLHPVRLRIVLETSADEVTASELARRLPDVAQATLYRHIATLVDQQVLEVVAERRVRGGVERTFRLVPANAGLGPVDAASLTPEEHLTGFVTFVGALVAAFDRYLRDPASALDADPVGYRQVALWLSEEETSQLMGELSGVLAVSY
;
A
#
# COMPACT_ATOMS: atom_id res chain seq x y z
N MET A 1 -7.57 -12.48 -37.07
CA MET A 1 -7.66 -13.05 -35.72
C MET A 1 -6.75 -12.21 -34.84
N VAL A 2 -7.29 -11.20 -34.20
CA VAL A 2 -6.50 -10.21 -33.42
C VAL A 2 -6.43 -10.77 -31.98
N TYR A 3 -5.25 -11.25 -31.62
CA TYR A 3 -4.94 -11.66 -30.25
C TYR A 3 -4.84 -10.38 -29.39
N THR A 4 -5.90 -10.03 -28.71
CA THR A 4 -5.86 -9.00 -27.65
C THR A 4 -5.14 -9.61 -26.45
N GLY A 5 -3.82 -9.67 -26.51
CA GLY A 5 -2.99 -9.99 -25.35
C GLY A 5 -3.30 -9.01 -24.25
N ARG A 6 -3.91 -9.48 -23.16
CA ARG A 6 -3.98 -8.77 -21.90
C ARG A 6 -2.54 -8.48 -21.53
N VAL A 7 -2.09 -7.23 -21.69
CA VAL A 7 -0.78 -6.79 -21.18
C VAL A 7 -0.84 -7.07 -19.69
N ALA A 8 -0.05 -8.01 -19.23
CA ALA A 8 0.05 -8.30 -17.81
C ALA A 8 0.54 -7.02 -17.14
N THR A 9 -0.30 -6.40 -16.34
CA THR A 9 0.07 -5.22 -15.55
C THR A 9 1.28 -5.62 -14.70
N SER A 10 2.37 -4.89 -14.83
CA SER A 10 3.56 -5.18 -14.02
C SER A 10 3.23 -5.01 -12.54
N ARG A 11 3.98 -5.68 -11.67
CA ARG A 11 3.82 -5.53 -10.23
C ARG A 11 4.02 -4.06 -9.80
N ALA A 12 4.96 -3.39 -10.45
CA ALA A 12 5.23 -1.98 -10.23
C ALA A 12 4.04 -1.11 -10.66
N ASP A 13 3.50 -1.31 -11.87
CA ASP A 13 2.28 -0.60 -12.32
C ASP A 13 1.10 -0.83 -11.38
N LEU A 14 1.01 -2.06 -10.85
CA LEU A 14 -0.04 -2.41 -9.90
C LEU A 14 0.08 -1.62 -8.60
N LEU A 15 1.24 -1.66 -7.95
CA LEU A 15 1.44 -1.13 -6.60
C LEU A 15 1.75 0.37 -6.57
N LEU A 16 2.40 0.91 -7.60
CA LEU A 16 2.77 2.33 -7.66
C LEU A 16 1.67 3.23 -8.25
N HIS A 17 0.51 2.68 -8.58
CA HIS A 17 -0.64 3.50 -8.97
C HIS A 17 -1.16 4.30 -7.75
N PRO A 18 -1.31 5.64 -7.83
CA PRO A 18 -1.62 6.49 -6.67
C PRO A 18 -2.80 6.04 -5.83
N VAL A 19 -3.92 5.68 -6.47
CA VAL A 19 -5.13 5.24 -5.74
C VAL A 19 -4.92 3.85 -5.12
N ARG A 20 -4.28 2.92 -5.83
CA ARG A 20 -4.04 1.56 -5.30
C ARG A 20 -3.07 1.56 -4.13
N LEU A 21 -2.01 2.36 -4.22
CA LEU A 21 -1.06 2.51 -3.11
C LEU A 21 -1.75 3.05 -1.85
N ARG A 22 -2.64 4.04 -1.99
CA ARG A 22 -3.43 4.56 -0.86
C ARG A 22 -4.36 3.50 -0.28
N ILE A 23 -5.02 2.69 -1.11
CA ILE A 23 -5.84 1.57 -0.64
C ILE A 23 -4.97 0.57 0.15
N VAL A 24 -3.80 0.21 -0.35
CA VAL A 24 -2.85 -0.69 0.33
C VAL A 24 -2.44 -0.12 1.69
N LEU A 25 -2.12 1.16 1.79
CA LEU A 25 -1.78 1.81 3.05
C LEU A 25 -2.95 1.81 4.04
N GLU A 26 -4.19 2.06 3.58
CA GLU A 26 -5.38 2.03 4.44
C GLU A 26 -5.76 0.63 4.93
N THR A 27 -5.32 -0.42 4.22
CA THR A 27 -5.56 -1.83 4.58
C THR A 27 -4.38 -2.46 5.32
N SER A 28 -3.29 -1.73 5.54
CA SER A 28 -2.07 -2.29 6.17
C SER A 28 -2.21 -2.52 7.68
N ALA A 29 -3.04 -1.76 8.36
CA ALA A 29 -3.20 -1.83 9.81
C ALA A 29 -4.42 -2.67 10.22
N ASP A 30 -5.49 -2.67 9.41
CA ASP A 30 -6.79 -3.25 9.77
C ASP A 30 -7.48 -3.92 8.60
N GLU A 31 -8.40 -4.83 8.91
CA GLU A 31 -9.41 -5.30 7.96
C GLU A 31 -10.44 -4.20 7.72
N VAL A 32 -10.71 -3.87 6.45
CA VAL A 32 -11.58 -2.75 6.08
C VAL A 32 -12.63 -3.13 5.05
N THR A 33 -13.80 -2.49 5.13
CA THR A 33 -14.84 -2.60 4.10
C THR A 33 -14.63 -1.56 2.98
N ALA A 34 -15.28 -1.77 1.83
CA ALA A 34 -15.26 -0.77 0.76
C ALA A 34 -15.91 0.56 1.20
N SER A 35 -16.91 0.50 2.09
CA SER A 35 -17.57 1.68 2.66
C SER A 35 -16.62 2.48 3.57
N GLU A 36 -15.79 1.80 4.34
CA GLU A 36 -14.75 2.43 5.17
C GLU A 36 -13.65 3.05 4.32
N LEU A 37 -13.19 2.33 3.30
CA LEU A 37 -12.22 2.89 2.34
C LEU A 37 -12.77 4.16 1.66
N ALA A 38 -14.05 4.17 1.28
CA ALA A 38 -14.66 5.37 0.70
C ALA A 38 -14.70 6.56 1.67
N ARG A 39 -14.84 6.31 2.97
CA ARG A 39 -14.77 7.37 4.00
C ARG A 39 -13.33 7.86 4.24
N ARG A 40 -12.35 6.95 4.19
CA ARG A 40 -10.92 7.29 4.38
C ARG A 40 -10.31 7.97 3.14
N LEU A 41 -10.90 7.74 1.96
CA LEU A 41 -10.45 8.25 0.67
C LEU A 41 -11.57 9.05 -0.04
N PRO A 42 -12.06 10.16 0.58
CA PRO A 42 -13.26 10.87 0.09
C PRO A 42 -13.04 11.59 -1.24
N ASP A 43 -11.80 11.82 -1.63
CA ASP A 43 -11.40 12.41 -2.90
C ASP A 43 -11.41 11.41 -4.07
N VAL A 44 -11.56 10.11 -3.79
CA VAL A 44 -11.64 9.05 -4.81
C VAL A 44 -13.10 8.73 -5.11
N ALA A 45 -13.51 8.95 -6.36
CA ALA A 45 -14.87 8.61 -6.78
C ALA A 45 -15.18 7.12 -6.51
N GLN A 46 -16.34 6.83 -5.96
CA GLN A 46 -16.73 5.49 -5.50
C GLN A 46 -16.55 4.40 -6.58
N ALA A 47 -17.00 4.66 -7.82
CA ALA A 47 -16.84 3.71 -8.92
C ALA A 47 -15.36 3.41 -9.23
N THR A 48 -14.49 4.41 -9.11
CA THR A 48 -13.04 4.26 -9.28
C THR A 48 -12.45 3.44 -8.14
N LEU A 49 -12.85 3.72 -6.89
CA LEU A 49 -12.41 2.97 -5.71
C LEU A 49 -12.75 1.47 -5.84
N TYR A 50 -14.01 1.15 -6.16
CA TYR A 50 -14.44 -0.26 -6.33
C TYR A 50 -13.67 -0.98 -7.44
N ARG A 51 -13.39 -0.31 -8.56
CA ARG A 51 -12.58 -0.88 -9.64
C ARG A 51 -11.16 -1.19 -9.19
N HIS A 52 -10.52 -0.30 -8.42
CA HIS A 52 -9.17 -0.53 -7.91
C HIS A 52 -9.12 -1.62 -6.83
N ILE A 53 -10.13 -1.69 -5.95
CA ILE A 53 -10.27 -2.79 -5.00
C ILE A 53 -10.38 -4.12 -5.75
N ALA A 54 -11.26 -4.22 -6.75
CA ALA A 54 -11.40 -5.44 -7.56
C ALA A 54 -10.06 -5.83 -8.22
N THR A 55 -9.33 -4.87 -8.78
CA THR A 55 -8.01 -5.13 -9.35
C THR A 55 -7.02 -5.69 -8.31
N LEU A 56 -7.00 -5.13 -7.10
CA LEU A 56 -6.11 -5.59 -6.02
C LEU A 56 -6.49 -6.98 -5.53
N VAL A 57 -7.79 -7.31 -5.49
CA VAL A 57 -8.28 -8.66 -5.15
C VAL A 57 -7.92 -9.65 -6.25
N ASP A 58 -8.14 -9.33 -7.52
CA ASP A 58 -7.79 -10.18 -8.66
C ASP A 58 -6.29 -10.49 -8.73
N GLN A 59 -5.46 -9.55 -8.27
CA GLN A 59 -4.00 -9.68 -8.20
C GLN A 59 -3.50 -10.19 -6.84
N GLN A 60 -4.41 -10.63 -5.98
CA GLN A 60 -4.10 -11.21 -4.67
C GLN A 60 -3.30 -10.28 -3.72
N VAL A 61 -3.36 -8.97 -3.93
CA VAL A 61 -2.83 -7.97 -3.00
C VAL A 61 -3.77 -7.77 -1.82
N LEU A 62 -5.08 -7.86 -2.10
CA LEU A 62 -6.13 -7.93 -1.09
C LEU A 62 -6.85 -9.28 -1.19
N GLU A 63 -7.34 -9.76 -0.05
CA GLU A 63 -8.24 -10.91 0.02
C GLU A 63 -9.55 -10.52 0.70
N VAL A 64 -10.63 -11.23 0.34
CA VAL A 64 -11.93 -11.08 0.98
C VAL A 64 -11.97 -12.02 2.18
N VAL A 65 -12.05 -11.47 3.39
CA VAL A 65 -12.08 -12.24 4.65
C VAL A 65 -13.48 -12.41 5.22
N ALA A 66 -14.40 -11.54 4.84
CA ALA A 66 -15.81 -11.66 5.26
C ALA A 66 -16.76 -11.08 4.21
N GLU A 67 -17.96 -11.62 4.17
CA GLU A 67 -19.09 -11.10 3.40
C GLU A 67 -20.31 -11.00 4.30
N ARG A 68 -20.98 -9.85 4.28
CA ARG A 68 -22.19 -9.58 5.04
C ARG A 68 -23.29 -9.06 4.13
N ARG A 69 -24.49 -9.66 4.21
CA ARG A 69 -25.67 -9.11 3.52
C ARG A 69 -26.10 -7.80 4.17
N VAL A 70 -26.20 -6.75 3.38
CA VAL A 70 -26.70 -5.44 3.78
C VAL A 70 -27.88 -5.03 2.89
N ARG A 71 -28.61 -3.97 3.30
CA ARG A 71 -29.72 -3.46 2.50
C ARG A 71 -29.19 -2.93 1.17
N GLY A 72 -29.48 -3.66 0.08
CA GLY A 72 -29.06 -3.30 -1.27
C GLY A 72 -27.86 -4.06 -1.83
N GLY A 73 -27.30 -5.05 -1.11
CA GLY A 73 -26.17 -5.82 -1.65
C GLY A 73 -25.41 -6.70 -0.67
N VAL A 74 -24.18 -6.96 -1.00
CA VAL A 74 -23.21 -7.67 -0.13
C VAL A 74 -22.07 -6.71 0.17
N GLU A 75 -21.82 -6.48 1.44
CA GLU A 75 -20.63 -5.78 1.92
C GLU A 75 -19.51 -6.78 2.14
N ARG A 76 -18.33 -6.47 1.62
CA ARG A 76 -17.12 -7.28 1.73
C ARG A 76 -16.10 -6.61 2.61
N THR A 77 -15.47 -7.39 3.46
CA THR A 77 -14.31 -6.97 4.26
C THR A 77 -13.04 -7.49 3.61
N PHE A 78 -12.06 -6.63 3.46
CA PHE A 78 -10.80 -6.89 2.80
C PHE A 78 -9.65 -6.83 3.80
N ARG A 79 -8.67 -7.69 3.59
CA ARG A 79 -7.39 -7.72 4.31
C ARG A 79 -6.24 -7.66 3.32
N LEU A 80 -5.15 -7.00 3.70
CA LEU A 80 -3.91 -7.00 2.94
C LEU A 80 -3.26 -8.39 3.00
N VAL A 81 -2.69 -8.82 1.87
CA VAL A 81 -1.80 -9.99 1.80
C VAL A 81 -0.35 -9.46 1.79
N PRO A 82 0.36 -9.43 2.93
CA PRO A 82 1.65 -8.73 3.06
C PRO A 82 2.70 -9.23 2.07
N ALA A 83 2.75 -10.54 1.82
CA ALA A 83 3.66 -11.15 0.85
C ALA A 83 3.46 -10.60 -0.58
N ASN A 84 2.29 -10.06 -0.85
CA ASN A 84 1.88 -9.53 -2.15
C ASN A 84 1.81 -8.00 -2.20
N ALA A 85 2.11 -7.30 -1.14
CA ALA A 85 1.95 -5.84 -1.03
C ALA A 85 3.23 -5.05 -1.29
N GLY A 86 4.35 -5.71 -1.55
CA GLY A 86 5.65 -5.08 -1.78
C GLY A 86 6.19 -5.28 -3.20
N LEU A 87 7.11 -4.42 -3.59
CA LEU A 87 7.96 -4.59 -4.77
C LEU A 87 9.23 -5.32 -4.36
N GLY A 88 9.42 -6.53 -4.89
CA GLY A 88 10.65 -7.27 -4.69
C GLY A 88 11.83 -6.69 -5.50
N PRO A 89 13.08 -7.13 -5.22
CA PRO A 89 14.25 -6.67 -5.96
C PRO A 89 14.15 -6.92 -7.48
N VAL A 90 13.51 -8.01 -7.89
CA VAL A 90 13.32 -8.37 -9.30
C VAL A 90 12.36 -7.40 -9.99
N ASP A 91 11.25 -7.04 -9.31
CA ASP A 91 10.29 -6.07 -9.85
C ASP A 91 10.94 -4.69 -9.94
N ALA A 92 11.65 -4.28 -8.89
CA ALA A 92 12.37 -3.01 -8.86
C ALA A 92 13.44 -2.93 -9.96
N ALA A 93 14.24 -3.99 -10.16
CA ALA A 93 15.28 -4.02 -11.19
C ALA A 93 14.74 -3.90 -12.63
N SER A 94 13.45 -4.12 -12.84
CA SER A 94 12.81 -3.96 -14.15
C SER A 94 12.38 -2.54 -14.47
N LEU A 95 12.43 -1.62 -13.50
CA LEU A 95 12.00 -0.23 -13.67
C LEU A 95 13.12 0.64 -14.25
N THR A 96 12.74 1.58 -15.08
CA THR A 96 13.62 2.68 -15.51
C THR A 96 13.86 3.68 -14.35
N PRO A 97 14.91 4.50 -14.40
CA PRO A 97 15.12 5.55 -13.40
C PRO A 97 13.93 6.51 -13.24
N GLU A 98 13.22 6.83 -14.33
CA GLU A 98 12.05 7.71 -14.32
C GLU A 98 10.85 7.03 -13.63
N GLU A 99 10.64 5.73 -13.87
CA GLU A 99 9.60 4.95 -13.20
C GLU A 99 9.90 4.81 -11.71
N HIS A 100 11.15 4.60 -11.31
CA HIS A 100 11.58 4.63 -9.91
C HIS A 100 11.27 5.96 -9.25
N LEU A 101 11.64 7.07 -9.88
CA LEU A 101 11.37 8.40 -9.32
C LEU A 101 9.87 8.66 -9.20
N THR A 102 9.10 8.33 -10.23
CA THR A 102 7.64 8.49 -10.22
C THR A 102 6.99 7.65 -9.12
N GLY A 103 7.40 6.39 -8.98
CA GLY A 103 6.95 5.50 -7.93
C GLY A 103 7.30 6.01 -6.54
N PHE A 104 8.53 6.47 -6.34
CA PHE A 104 8.99 7.03 -5.07
C PHE A 104 8.21 8.29 -4.68
N VAL A 105 8.01 9.24 -5.61
CA VAL A 105 7.21 10.45 -5.36
C VAL A 105 5.76 10.08 -4.99
N THR A 106 5.18 9.11 -5.68
CA THR A 106 3.83 8.61 -5.37
C THR A 106 3.76 8.01 -3.96
N PHE A 107 4.74 7.19 -3.59
CA PHE A 107 4.84 6.58 -2.28
C PHE A 107 4.99 7.63 -1.17
N VAL A 108 5.92 8.55 -1.31
CA VAL A 108 6.13 9.65 -0.34
C VAL A 108 4.89 10.52 -0.22
N GLY A 109 4.24 10.86 -1.35
CA GLY A 109 2.99 11.62 -1.34
C GLY A 109 1.87 10.93 -0.56
N ALA A 110 1.76 9.61 -0.67
CA ALA A 110 0.79 8.83 0.09
C ALA A 110 1.10 8.81 1.59
N LEU A 111 2.39 8.70 1.97
CA LEU A 111 2.83 8.79 3.38
C LEU A 111 2.54 10.17 3.98
N VAL A 112 2.84 11.25 3.24
CA VAL A 112 2.54 12.62 3.67
C VAL A 112 1.04 12.79 3.90
N ALA A 113 0.19 12.30 2.99
CA ALA A 113 -1.25 12.37 3.14
C ALA A 113 -1.76 11.56 4.35
N ALA A 114 -1.18 10.40 4.61
CA ALA A 114 -1.51 9.59 5.78
C ALA A 114 -1.14 10.29 7.08
N PHE A 115 0.05 10.89 7.13
CA PHE A 115 0.52 11.63 8.29
C PHE A 115 -0.28 12.93 8.53
N ASP A 116 -0.66 13.67 7.48
CA ASP A 116 -1.54 14.85 7.58
C ASP A 116 -2.91 14.47 8.16
N ARG A 117 -3.48 13.32 7.79
CA ARG A 117 -4.71 12.82 8.41
C ARG A 117 -4.55 12.53 9.90
N TYR A 118 -3.45 11.85 10.27
CA TYR A 118 -3.13 11.59 11.66
C TYR A 118 -3.03 12.90 12.47
N LEU A 119 -2.35 13.90 11.94
CA LEU A 119 -2.21 15.22 12.61
C LEU A 119 -3.54 15.96 12.77
N ARG A 120 -4.52 15.71 11.90
CA ARG A 120 -5.85 16.33 11.96
C ARG A 120 -6.86 15.53 12.77
N ASP A 121 -6.52 14.29 13.15
CA ASP A 121 -7.41 13.45 13.95
C ASP A 121 -7.42 13.98 15.40
N PRO A 122 -8.60 14.38 15.93
CA PRO A 122 -8.71 14.82 17.32
C PRO A 122 -8.33 13.74 18.34
N ALA A 123 -8.31 12.49 17.95
CA ALA A 123 -7.91 11.36 18.79
C ALA A 123 -6.39 11.15 18.82
N SER A 124 -5.62 11.81 17.96
CA SER A 124 -4.16 11.71 17.97
C SER A 124 -3.57 12.37 19.23
N ALA A 125 -2.61 11.69 19.84
CA ALA A 125 -1.94 12.15 21.06
C ALA A 125 -0.46 12.40 20.79
N LEU A 126 -0.14 13.49 20.08
CA LEU A 126 1.22 13.83 19.64
C LEU A 126 2.25 13.92 20.77
N ASP A 127 1.81 14.19 21.98
CA ASP A 127 2.62 14.25 23.20
C ASP A 127 2.86 12.87 23.84
N ALA A 128 2.01 11.89 23.53
CA ALA A 128 2.07 10.53 24.06
C ALA A 128 2.52 9.51 23.00
N ASP A 129 2.23 9.76 21.74
CA ASP A 129 2.58 8.89 20.61
C ASP A 129 4.09 8.99 20.32
N PRO A 130 4.77 7.87 19.99
CA PRO A 130 6.21 7.86 19.74
C PRO A 130 6.56 8.46 18.37
N VAL A 131 6.17 9.71 18.13
CA VAL A 131 6.48 10.44 16.90
C VAL A 131 7.88 11.04 16.98
N GLY A 132 8.71 10.77 15.98
CA GLY A 132 10.05 11.32 15.91
C GLY A 132 10.63 11.31 14.50
N TYR A 133 11.58 12.20 14.26
CA TYR A 133 12.25 12.31 12.97
C TYR A 133 13.74 12.09 13.17
N ARG A 134 14.30 11.17 12.40
CA ARG A 134 15.74 10.92 12.43
C ARG A 134 16.26 10.70 11.02
N GLN A 135 17.34 11.35 10.71
CA GLN A 135 18.14 11.10 9.51
C GLN A 135 19.55 10.71 9.95
N VAL A 136 20.04 9.58 9.45
CA VAL A 136 21.37 9.08 9.74
C VAL A 136 22.07 8.74 8.43
N ALA A 137 23.29 9.23 8.25
CA ALA A 137 24.17 8.78 7.16
C ALA A 137 24.97 7.58 7.66
N LEU A 138 24.96 6.49 6.91
CA LEU A 138 25.70 5.27 7.22
C LEU A 138 26.68 5.01 6.06
N TRP A 139 27.92 4.67 6.40
CA TRP A 139 28.93 4.20 5.47
C TRP A 139 29.10 2.70 5.67
N LEU A 140 28.46 1.93 4.82
CA LEU A 140 28.41 0.48 4.93
C LEU A 140 29.02 -0.16 3.68
N SER A 141 29.70 -1.29 3.86
CA SER A 141 30.04 -2.21 2.79
C SER A 141 28.76 -2.89 2.25
N GLU A 142 28.88 -3.60 1.14
CA GLU A 142 27.74 -4.39 0.59
C GLU A 142 27.25 -5.45 1.57
N GLU A 143 28.17 -6.09 2.29
CA GLU A 143 27.86 -7.12 3.27
C GLU A 143 27.11 -6.54 4.49
N GLU A 144 27.60 -5.42 5.04
CA GLU A 144 26.94 -4.71 6.14
C GLU A 144 25.58 -4.14 5.72
N THR A 145 25.44 -3.67 4.49
CA THR A 145 24.16 -3.22 3.93
C THR A 145 23.18 -4.37 3.87
N SER A 146 23.61 -5.54 3.37
CA SER A 146 22.78 -6.73 3.28
C SER A 146 22.33 -7.24 4.65
N GLN A 147 23.25 -7.23 5.63
CA GLN A 147 22.95 -7.59 7.01
C GLN A 147 21.90 -6.64 7.62
N LEU A 148 22.12 -5.33 7.52
CA LEU A 148 21.19 -4.32 8.04
C LEU A 148 19.78 -4.47 7.44
N MET A 149 19.70 -4.68 6.12
CA MET A 149 18.41 -4.89 5.44
C MET A 149 17.72 -6.16 5.91
N GLY A 150 18.49 -7.23 6.18
CA GLY A 150 17.97 -8.46 6.76
C GLY A 150 17.41 -8.27 8.18
N GLU A 151 18.13 -7.56 9.02
CA GLU A 151 17.70 -7.25 10.40
C GLU A 151 16.44 -6.38 10.40
N LEU A 152 16.38 -5.32 9.58
CA LEU A 152 15.20 -4.47 9.44
C LEU A 152 13.97 -5.26 8.95
N SER A 153 14.16 -6.13 7.96
CA SER A 153 13.10 -7.01 7.46
C SER A 153 12.60 -7.96 8.54
N GLY A 154 13.50 -8.49 9.38
CA GLY A 154 13.14 -9.35 10.51
C GLY A 154 12.31 -8.61 11.56
N VAL A 155 12.66 -7.38 11.89
CA VAL A 155 11.89 -6.54 12.83
C VAL A 155 10.49 -6.24 12.28
N LEU A 156 10.39 -5.90 11.00
CA LEU A 156 9.11 -5.59 10.36
C LEU A 156 8.21 -6.83 10.22
N ALA A 157 8.79 -8.02 9.98
CA ALA A 157 8.03 -9.27 9.83
C ALA A 157 7.38 -9.75 11.14
N VAL A 158 7.92 -9.38 12.29
CA VAL A 158 7.36 -9.74 13.63
C VAL A 158 6.13 -8.90 13.98
N SER A 159 5.85 -7.85 13.23
CA SER A 159 4.76 -6.90 13.50
C SER A 159 3.44 -7.23 12.75
N TYR A 160 3.36 -8.39 12.08
CA TYR A 160 2.17 -8.87 11.35
C TYR A 160 1.63 -10.18 11.92
#